data_0daaa3c184e79eb452c3ad07dcebf43d
#
_entry.id   0daaa3c184e79eb452c3ad07dcebf43d
#
_cell.length_a   1.000
_cell.length_b   1.000
_cell.length_c   1.000
_cell.angle_alpha   90.00
_cell.angle_beta   90.00
_cell.angle_gamma   90.00
#
_symmetry.space_group_name_H-M   'P 1'
#
loop_
_entity.id
_entity.type
_entity.pdbx_description
1 polymer ?
#
loop_
_entity_poly.entity_id
_entity_poly.type
_entity_poly.pdbx_seq_one_letter_code
_entity_poly.pdbx_strand_id
1 'polypeptide(L)'
;MEPDDEEHIYLIDHAWTYTLDSAKAILNANENLVQRMCSIMNISCSNSSENEVIENILKEMWRYNNSYILQNTNQAGFFTRCWFIMDEFGSRIHHSEEPTFSMVPFFFCGDKMMYSLLFPAVSVTAGEEVTCNYPRLKNTLSEEMKMALKYPWVPSDLSEIDFSQSEPDLDYFMSGRHMEILPEDEYELPSLVHEPKIRLYTDYPEVSEFLTDPRFYSTTEKTKAHILWLFERLYDYKSLAESRGELFYVSQFPSEQVLINKDLLAIVCRRSCEEDEANINTFENCPKWLPTTYSLMIELPQFVSYFQNREKRNLDNVWICKPFNLARGLDIYVTDNLTKIIRLSEARPMVACKYVTDPVLFPKENVGLVKMDLRFIVLLRSIQDFELFVYERFWLRFANKPFSLEDFEDYEKHFTVMNYSDFPLQQMFCHDFIKQFEKVHSPHKWSDIENKIYKMIKDIFIASALREPPAGIGSFPGSRAMYGLDIILEWDRNHNEPQINPVLLEVNWMPDCKRACDYYPEFYDDILSVLFLNEIEGKHVVQL
;
A
#
# COMPACT_ATOMS: atom_id res chain seq x y z
N MET A 1 10.79 34.43 30.04
CA MET A 1 10.61 32.97 30.12
C MET A 1 11.91 32.34 29.70
N GLU A 2 12.44 31.43 30.49
CA GLU A 2 13.73 30.78 30.23
C GLU A 2 13.50 29.29 29.92
N PRO A 3 14.31 28.66 29.05
CA PRO A 3 14.15 27.26 28.66
C PRO A 3 14.26 26.27 29.82
N ASP A 4 15.10 26.60 30.83
CA ASP A 4 15.38 25.73 31.96
C ASP A 4 14.48 25.98 33.19
N ASP A 5 13.44 26.80 33.04
CA ASP A 5 12.51 27.14 34.13
C ASP A 5 11.26 26.26 34.07
N GLU A 6 11.12 25.39 35.06
CA GLU A 6 9.99 24.45 35.17
C GLU A 6 8.63 25.16 35.33
N GLU A 7 8.59 26.45 35.79
CA GLU A 7 7.37 27.23 35.88
C GLU A 7 6.82 27.66 34.52
N HIS A 8 7.62 27.55 33.47
CA HIS A 8 7.26 27.91 32.08
C HIS A 8 6.84 26.71 31.22
N ILE A 9 6.41 25.61 31.81
CA ILE A 9 5.81 24.48 31.11
C ILE A 9 4.29 24.62 31.14
N TYR A 10 3.69 24.69 29.95
CA TYR A 10 2.25 24.88 29.79
C TYR A 10 1.60 23.62 29.24
N LEU A 11 0.44 23.27 29.79
CA LEU A 11 -0.38 22.15 29.34
C LEU A 11 -1.42 22.69 28.34
N ILE A 12 -1.42 22.11 27.14
CA ILE A 12 -2.40 22.45 26.10
C ILE A 12 -3.34 21.26 25.94
N ASP A 13 -4.64 21.54 26.04
CA ASP A 13 -5.69 20.54 25.87
C ASP A 13 -5.93 20.20 24.39
N HIS A 14 -6.54 19.05 24.14
CA HIS A 14 -6.98 18.63 22.83
C HIS A 14 -8.49 18.84 22.69
N ALA A 15 -8.88 19.78 21.82
CA ALA A 15 -10.28 20.06 21.54
C ALA A 15 -11.00 18.85 20.94
N TRP A 16 -10.27 18.03 20.16
CA TRP A 16 -10.79 16.82 19.54
C TRP A 16 -9.69 15.81 19.33
N THR A 17 -9.93 14.57 19.76
CA THR A 17 -9.07 13.40 19.47
C THR A 17 -9.91 12.32 18.77
N TYR A 18 -9.39 11.76 17.67
CA TYR A 18 -10.15 10.85 16.81
C TYR A 18 -9.25 9.90 16.04
N THR A 19 -9.85 8.85 15.45
CA THR A 19 -9.26 8.05 14.37
C THR A 19 -9.88 8.49 13.04
N LEU A 20 -9.16 8.35 11.93
CA LEU A 20 -9.64 8.89 10.64
C LEU A 20 -10.96 8.25 10.19
N ASP A 21 -11.12 6.95 10.42
CA ASP A 21 -12.34 6.21 10.12
C ASP A 21 -13.56 6.65 10.93
N SER A 22 -13.36 7.25 12.10
CA SER A 22 -14.43 7.72 12.99
C SER A 22 -14.75 9.22 12.85
N ALA A 23 -13.90 10.00 12.20
CA ALA A 23 -13.98 11.47 12.20
C ALA A 23 -15.33 12.00 11.73
N LYS A 24 -15.80 11.57 10.55
CA LYS A 24 -17.08 12.02 9.97
C LYS A 24 -18.27 11.60 10.83
N ALA A 25 -18.26 10.38 11.34
CA ALA A 25 -19.34 9.88 12.21
C ALA A 25 -19.45 10.65 13.53
N ILE A 26 -18.30 11.00 14.12
CA ILE A 26 -18.25 11.81 15.36
C ILE A 26 -18.78 13.22 15.11
N LEU A 27 -18.40 13.87 14.01
CA LEU A 27 -18.92 15.20 13.66
C LEU A 27 -20.44 15.16 13.43
N ASN A 28 -20.94 14.20 12.68
CA ASN A 28 -22.40 14.02 12.45
C ASN A 28 -23.20 13.80 13.75
N ALA A 29 -22.57 13.24 14.77
CA ALA A 29 -23.22 12.96 16.06
C ALA A 29 -23.09 14.08 17.11
N ASN A 30 -22.30 15.14 16.86
CA ASN A 30 -21.96 16.13 17.88
C ASN A 30 -21.90 17.57 17.34
N GLU A 31 -23.05 18.23 17.38
CA GLU A 31 -23.19 19.63 16.94
C GLU A 31 -22.26 20.59 17.70
N ASN A 32 -22.06 20.41 19.03
CA ASN A 32 -21.15 21.25 19.80
C ASN A 32 -19.70 21.13 19.32
N LEU A 33 -19.29 19.95 18.94
CA LEU A 33 -17.96 19.73 18.35
C LEU A 33 -17.85 20.44 16.99
N VAL A 34 -18.87 20.33 16.13
CA VAL A 34 -18.92 21.04 14.84
C VAL A 34 -18.74 22.54 15.04
N GLN A 35 -19.52 23.15 15.97
CA GLN A 35 -19.43 24.57 16.27
C GLN A 35 -18.04 24.97 16.82
N ARG A 36 -17.44 24.13 17.68
CA ARG A 36 -16.09 24.35 18.20
C ARG A 36 -15.04 24.28 17.09
N MET A 37 -15.13 23.29 16.20
CA MET A 37 -14.21 23.17 15.05
C MET A 37 -14.36 24.36 14.09
N CYS A 38 -15.59 24.80 13.81
CA CYS A 38 -15.84 26.01 13.02
C CYS A 38 -15.14 27.24 13.63
N SER A 39 -15.20 27.39 14.94
CA SER A 39 -14.54 28.49 15.66
C SER A 39 -13.01 28.41 15.56
N ILE A 40 -12.43 27.24 15.80
CA ILE A 40 -10.96 27.02 15.72
C ILE A 40 -10.44 27.26 14.31
N MET A 41 -11.14 26.74 13.29
CA MET A 41 -10.72 26.76 11.88
C MET A 41 -11.20 28.00 11.13
N ASN A 42 -11.94 28.90 11.79
CA ASN A 42 -12.53 30.10 11.18
C ASN A 42 -13.45 29.78 9.98
N ILE A 43 -14.25 28.71 10.11
CA ILE A 43 -15.22 28.28 9.10
C ILE A 43 -16.56 28.97 9.38
N SER A 44 -17.14 29.63 8.36
CA SER A 44 -18.47 30.25 8.48
C SER A 44 -19.56 29.18 8.42
N CYS A 45 -20.39 29.10 9.45
CA CYS A 45 -21.55 28.21 9.49
C CYS A 45 -22.84 28.89 8.96
N SER A 46 -22.79 30.18 8.60
CA SER A 46 -23.96 30.91 8.08
C SER A 46 -24.19 30.63 6.60
N ASN A 47 -25.38 30.21 6.23
CA ASN A 47 -25.84 29.92 4.87
C ASN A 47 -25.38 28.58 4.24
N SER A 48 -24.74 27.66 5.00
CA SER A 48 -24.36 26.33 4.52
C SER A 48 -25.22 25.26 5.20
N SER A 49 -25.48 24.17 4.51
CA SER A 49 -26.09 22.99 5.12
C SER A 49 -25.12 22.35 6.12
N GLU A 50 -25.65 21.62 7.09
CA GLU A 50 -24.82 20.92 8.09
C GLU A 50 -23.79 19.99 7.45
N ASN A 51 -24.17 19.28 6.40
CA ASN A 51 -23.25 18.41 5.64
C ASN A 51 -22.11 19.21 4.98
N GLU A 52 -22.41 20.37 4.38
CA GLU A 52 -21.37 21.22 3.78
C GLU A 52 -20.40 21.76 4.83
N VAL A 53 -20.89 22.09 6.02
CA VAL A 53 -20.03 22.53 7.13
C VAL A 53 -19.09 21.39 7.56
N ILE A 54 -19.61 20.18 7.72
CA ILE A 54 -18.82 19.01 8.08
C ILE A 54 -17.75 18.69 7.02
N GLU A 55 -18.12 18.72 5.74
CA GLU A 55 -17.15 18.52 4.65
C GLU A 55 -16.05 19.60 4.66
N ASN A 56 -16.40 20.85 4.93
CA ASN A 56 -15.41 21.91 5.07
C ASN A 56 -14.47 21.68 6.27
N ILE A 57 -14.99 21.20 7.41
CA ILE A 57 -14.16 20.83 8.57
C ILE A 57 -13.21 19.70 8.18
N LEU A 58 -13.70 18.62 7.54
CA LEU A 58 -12.90 17.48 7.11
C LEU A 58 -11.82 17.86 6.09
N LYS A 59 -12.05 18.92 5.31
CA LYS A 59 -11.09 19.47 4.37
C LYS A 59 -10.00 20.32 5.04
N GLU A 60 -10.42 21.22 5.97
CA GLU A 60 -9.51 22.20 6.59
C GLU A 60 -8.75 21.66 7.80
N MET A 61 -9.26 20.61 8.48
CA MET A 61 -8.65 20.05 9.69
C MET A 61 -7.19 19.60 9.50
N TRP A 62 -6.76 19.34 8.26
CA TRP A 62 -5.40 18.88 7.94
C TRP A 62 -4.33 19.94 8.22
N ARG A 63 -4.69 21.20 8.36
CA ARG A 63 -3.81 22.28 8.81
C ARG A 63 -3.65 22.33 10.33
N TYR A 64 -4.60 21.78 11.08
CA TYR A 64 -4.69 21.88 12.54
C TYR A 64 -4.35 20.58 13.25
N ASN A 65 -4.48 19.45 12.58
CA ASN A 65 -4.31 18.16 13.22
C ASN A 65 -2.84 17.79 13.45
N ASN A 66 -2.64 17.01 14.50
CA ASN A 66 -1.40 16.36 14.85
C ASN A 66 -1.69 14.89 15.12
N SER A 67 -0.66 14.04 15.21
CA SER A 67 -0.88 12.62 15.46
C SER A 67 0.11 12.04 16.45
N TYR A 68 -0.31 10.97 17.14
CA TYR A 68 0.51 10.10 17.96
C TYR A 68 0.07 8.65 17.80
N ILE A 69 0.92 7.73 18.24
CA ILE A 69 0.63 6.30 18.22
C ILE A 69 0.44 5.82 19.64
N LEU A 70 -0.70 5.18 19.90
CA LEU A 70 -0.95 4.45 21.15
C LEU A 70 -0.69 2.97 20.92
N GLN A 71 0.12 2.38 21.79
CA GLN A 71 0.28 0.94 21.84
C GLN A 71 -0.86 0.35 22.67
N ASN A 72 -1.59 -0.59 22.11
CA ASN A 72 -2.62 -1.30 22.85
C ASN A 72 -1.96 -2.31 23.80
N THR A 73 -2.02 -2.04 25.10
CA THR A 73 -1.42 -2.91 26.13
C THR A 73 -2.12 -4.26 26.27
N ASN A 74 -3.36 -4.39 25.79
CA ASN A 74 -4.15 -5.61 25.87
C ASN A 74 -3.94 -6.56 24.68
N GLN A 75 -3.33 -6.08 23.60
CA GLN A 75 -3.02 -6.85 22.41
C GLN A 75 -1.62 -6.49 21.93
N ALA A 76 -0.66 -7.34 22.25
CA ALA A 76 0.73 -7.15 21.85
C ALA A 76 0.82 -7.01 20.31
N GLY A 77 1.45 -5.93 19.85
CA GLY A 77 1.66 -5.65 18.44
C GLY A 77 0.57 -4.80 17.76
N PHE A 78 -0.52 -4.45 18.43
CA PHE A 78 -1.52 -3.53 17.89
C PHE A 78 -1.23 -2.09 18.29
N PHE A 79 -1.07 -1.24 17.28
CA PHE A 79 -0.85 0.19 17.42
C PHE A 79 -2.03 0.94 16.81
N THR A 80 -2.63 1.85 17.57
CA THR A 80 -3.69 2.73 17.07
C THR A 80 -3.11 4.12 16.87
N ARG A 81 -3.23 4.66 15.65
CA ARG A 81 -2.90 6.05 15.37
C ARG A 81 -4.10 6.92 15.72
N CYS A 82 -3.87 7.85 16.61
CA CYS A 82 -4.82 8.87 16.98
C CYS A 82 -4.40 10.22 16.39
N TRP A 83 -5.37 10.93 15.85
CA TRP A 83 -5.22 12.30 15.40
C TRP A 83 -5.87 13.23 16.42
N PHE A 84 -5.36 14.44 16.56
CA PHE A 84 -5.93 15.43 17.48
C PHE A 84 -5.77 16.85 16.94
N ILE A 85 -6.70 17.68 17.36
CA ILE A 85 -6.68 19.12 17.15
C ILE A 85 -6.58 19.75 18.54
N MET A 86 -5.63 20.66 18.71
CA MET A 86 -5.43 21.39 19.96
C MET A 86 -6.62 22.32 20.22
N ASP A 87 -6.72 22.77 21.46
CA ASP A 87 -7.69 23.79 21.87
C ASP A 87 -7.48 25.12 21.13
N GLU A 88 -8.31 26.10 21.47
CA GLU A 88 -8.32 27.42 20.85
C GLU A 88 -7.02 28.19 21.06
N PHE A 89 -6.28 27.89 22.13
CA PHE A 89 -4.97 28.49 22.39
C PHE A 89 -3.89 27.80 21.55
N GLY A 90 -3.77 26.49 21.65
CA GLY A 90 -2.75 25.71 20.94
C GLY A 90 -2.85 25.83 19.41
N SER A 91 -4.08 25.90 18.90
CA SER A 91 -4.36 26.03 17.47
C SER A 91 -4.07 27.42 16.89
N ARG A 92 -3.78 28.42 17.72
CA ARG A 92 -3.44 29.79 17.30
C ARG A 92 -1.95 30.10 17.34
N ILE A 93 -1.12 29.19 17.87
CA ILE A 93 0.34 29.36 17.87
C ILE A 93 0.80 29.31 16.40
N HIS A 94 1.55 30.33 15.96
CA HIS A 94 2.01 30.38 14.58
C HIS A 94 3.25 29.51 14.33
N HIS A 95 3.44 29.16 13.07
CA HIS A 95 4.66 28.47 12.61
C HIS A 95 5.83 29.46 12.49
N SER A 96 7.02 29.03 12.92
CA SER A 96 8.29 29.69 12.65
C SER A 96 9.38 28.65 12.37
N GLU A 97 10.29 28.97 11.47
CA GLU A 97 11.50 28.15 11.25
C GLU A 97 12.50 28.31 12.42
N GLU A 98 12.47 29.45 13.08
CA GLU A 98 13.18 29.73 14.32
C GLU A 98 12.17 29.88 15.46
N PRO A 99 11.64 28.76 15.98
CA PRO A 99 10.56 28.79 16.96
C PRO A 99 11.03 29.28 18.31
N THR A 100 10.20 30.08 18.98
CA THR A 100 10.45 30.49 20.37
C THR A 100 10.08 29.40 21.38
N PHE A 101 9.16 28.48 21.00
CA PHE A 101 8.69 27.39 21.85
C PHE A 101 8.77 26.04 21.16
N SER A 102 8.91 25.00 21.96
CA SER A 102 8.76 23.61 21.56
C SER A 102 7.44 23.04 22.07
N MET A 103 6.87 22.10 21.32
CA MET A 103 5.65 21.40 21.67
C MET A 103 5.79 19.91 21.47
N VAL A 104 5.41 19.11 22.48
CA VAL A 104 5.48 17.64 22.44
C VAL A 104 4.19 17.02 22.98
N PRO A 105 3.75 15.88 22.44
CA PRO A 105 2.63 15.14 23.02
C PRO A 105 3.01 14.57 24.39
N PHE A 106 2.05 14.59 25.31
CA PHE A 106 2.20 14.12 26.69
C PHE A 106 1.02 13.27 27.13
N PHE A 107 1.26 12.05 27.53
CA PHE A 107 0.24 11.18 28.10
C PHE A 107 0.23 11.29 29.63
N PHE A 108 -0.85 11.81 30.18
CA PHE A 108 -1.03 11.91 31.63
C PHE A 108 -1.71 10.64 32.15
N CYS A 109 -0.93 9.82 32.85
CA CYS A 109 -1.37 8.51 33.35
C CYS A 109 -2.52 8.59 34.35
N GLY A 110 -2.62 9.70 35.12
CA GLY A 110 -3.67 9.90 36.13
C GLY A 110 -5.06 9.88 35.52
N ASP A 111 -5.27 10.69 34.51
CA ASP A 111 -6.56 10.85 33.84
C ASP A 111 -6.69 9.97 32.58
N LYS A 112 -5.60 9.29 32.19
CA LYS A 112 -5.50 8.52 30.93
C LYS A 112 -5.81 9.39 29.69
N MET A 113 -5.38 10.63 29.73
CA MET A 113 -5.63 11.64 28.71
C MET A 113 -4.33 12.06 28.02
N MET A 114 -4.44 12.41 26.75
CA MET A 114 -3.35 13.02 26.00
C MET A 114 -3.49 14.53 26.00
N TYR A 115 -2.37 15.20 26.23
CA TYR A 115 -2.18 16.65 26.17
C TYR A 115 -0.97 16.97 25.28
N SER A 116 -0.75 18.25 25.05
CA SER A 116 0.52 18.74 24.52
C SER A 116 1.22 19.60 25.58
N LEU A 117 2.52 19.39 25.78
CA LEU A 117 3.34 20.28 26.60
C LEU A 117 3.98 21.33 25.69
N LEU A 118 3.81 22.59 26.07
CA LEU A 118 4.42 23.75 25.41
C LEU A 118 5.42 24.36 26.38
N PHE A 119 6.66 24.56 25.94
CA PHE A 119 7.74 25.13 26.75
C PHE A 119 8.70 25.96 25.92
N PRO A 120 9.37 26.99 26.49
CA PRO A 120 10.34 27.82 25.77
C PRO A 120 11.48 26.98 25.21
N ALA A 121 11.84 27.20 23.95
CA ALA A 121 13.02 26.64 23.32
C ALA A 121 14.24 27.58 23.42
N VAL A 122 13.96 28.89 23.56
CA VAL A 122 14.94 29.97 23.75
C VAL A 122 14.40 30.92 24.83
N SER A 123 15.26 31.80 25.36
CA SER A 123 14.82 32.88 26.26
C SER A 123 13.86 33.81 25.53
N VAL A 124 12.68 34.07 26.12
CA VAL A 124 11.59 34.87 25.54
C VAL A 124 11.22 36.01 26.47
N THR A 125 11.20 37.24 25.93
CA THR A 125 10.83 38.43 26.66
C THR A 125 9.34 38.78 26.50
N ALA A 126 8.83 39.61 27.38
CA ALA A 126 7.43 40.06 27.31
C ALA A 126 7.17 40.83 26.01
N GLY A 127 6.17 40.42 25.25
CA GLY A 127 5.79 41.00 23.96
C GLY A 127 6.31 40.26 22.74
N GLU A 128 7.20 39.28 22.91
CA GLU A 128 7.60 38.39 21.84
C GLU A 128 6.54 37.34 21.58
N GLU A 129 6.39 36.95 20.30
CA GLU A 129 5.40 36.00 19.86
C GLU A 129 5.77 34.57 20.23
N VAL A 130 4.79 33.78 20.66
CA VAL A 130 4.93 32.34 20.86
C VAL A 130 4.77 31.65 19.52
N THR A 131 5.82 30.99 19.07
CA THR A 131 5.85 30.28 17.79
C THR A 131 6.38 28.85 17.96
N CYS A 132 5.93 27.93 17.10
CA CYS A 132 6.39 26.55 17.06
C CYS A 132 6.78 26.13 15.63
N ASN A 133 7.67 25.17 15.49
CA ASN A 133 7.98 24.56 14.19
C ASN A 133 7.00 23.43 13.92
N TYR A 134 6.02 23.64 13.04
CA TYR A 134 4.96 22.68 12.74
C TYR A 134 5.44 21.41 12.06
N PRO A 135 6.20 21.47 10.95
CA PRO A 135 6.61 20.26 10.24
C PRO A 135 7.80 19.53 10.90
N ARG A 136 8.32 20.03 12.03
CA ARG A 136 9.49 19.45 12.73
C ARG A 136 10.62 19.08 11.76
N LEU A 137 10.94 20.01 10.85
CA LEU A 137 11.89 19.79 9.76
C LEU A 137 13.29 19.47 10.30
N LYS A 138 13.90 18.44 9.71
CA LYS A 138 15.31 18.15 9.93
C LYS A 138 16.16 19.04 9.02
N ASN A 139 17.27 19.55 9.54
CA ASN A 139 18.21 20.38 8.76
C ASN A 139 18.83 19.65 7.56
N THR A 140 18.77 18.32 7.55
CA THR A 140 19.32 17.46 6.49
C THR A 140 18.43 17.35 5.25
N LEU A 141 17.22 17.92 5.27
CA LEU A 141 16.29 17.88 4.14
C LEU A 141 16.66 18.93 3.09
N SER A 142 16.41 18.62 1.80
CA SER A 142 16.54 19.62 0.72
C SER A 142 15.53 20.76 0.90
N GLU A 143 15.79 21.92 0.29
CA GLU A 143 14.86 23.05 0.38
C GLU A 143 13.53 22.75 -0.28
N GLU A 144 13.52 22.01 -1.41
CA GLU A 144 12.27 21.58 -2.06
C GLU A 144 11.45 20.67 -1.14
N MET A 145 12.10 19.74 -0.42
CA MET A 145 11.42 18.89 0.56
C MET A 145 10.84 19.69 1.71
N LYS A 146 11.57 20.68 2.22
CA LYS A 146 11.07 21.59 3.27
C LYS A 146 9.89 22.41 2.78
N MET A 147 9.93 22.93 1.54
CA MET A 147 8.83 23.67 0.93
C MET A 147 7.59 22.77 0.77
N ALA A 148 7.75 21.55 0.28
CA ALA A 148 6.66 20.60 0.13
C ALA A 148 6.00 20.22 1.48
N LEU A 149 6.83 19.97 2.51
CA LEU A 149 6.32 19.65 3.86
C LEU A 149 5.64 20.86 4.54
N LYS A 150 6.05 22.09 4.23
CA LYS A 150 5.42 23.32 4.76
C LYS A 150 4.12 23.69 4.02
N TYR A 151 3.86 23.13 2.87
CA TYR A 151 2.73 23.48 2.01
C TYR A 151 1.37 23.57 2.74
N PRO A 152 1.03 22.67 3.69
CA PRO A 152 -0.24 22.76 4.43
C PRO A 152 -0.48 24.11 5.13
N TRP A 153 0.58 24.77 5.58
CA TRP A 153 0.52 26.05 6.32
C TRP A 153 0.97 27.25 5.48
N VAL A 154 1.94 27.03 4.61
CA VAL A 154 2.53 28.05 3.71
C VAL A 154 2.46 27.52 2.27
N PRO A 155 1.28 27.60 1.63
CA PRO A 155 1.13 27.14 0.25
C PRO A 155 2.13 27.86 -0.67
N SER A 156 2.86 27.07 -1.46
CA SER A 156 3.86 27.53 -2.41
C SER A 156 3.66 26.86 -3.77
N ASP A 157 4.05 27.54 -4.83
CA ASP A 157 4.04 26.96 -6.17
C ASP A 157 5.34 26.19 -6.40
N LEU A 158 5.22 24.84 -6.49
CA LEU A 158 6.32 23.93 -6.79
C LEU A 158 6.22 23.37 -8.22
N SER A 159 5.32 23.89 -9.06
CA SER A 159 5.06 23.34 -10.39
C SER A 159 6.24 23.45 -11.37
N GLU A 160 7.23 24.26 -11.06
CA GLU A 160 8.48 24.35 -11.83
C GLU A 160 9.51 23.26 -11.46
N ILE A 161 9.30 22.53 -10.37
CA ILE A 161 10.14 21.38 -10.01
C ILE A 161 9.89 20.27 -11.02
N ASP A 162 10.97 19.66 -11.50
CA ASP A 162 10.88 18.46 -12.35
C ASP A 162 10.21 17.32 -11.57
N PHE A 163 9.09 16.85 -12.05
CA PHE A 163 8.33 15.76 -11.45
C PHE A 163 8.69 14.38 -11.99
N SER A 164 9.73 14.27 -12.78
CA SER A 164 10.27 12.98 -13.22
C SER A 164 10.71 12.13 -12.03
N GLN A 165 10.63 10.82 -12.19
CA GLN A 165 10.90 9.84 -11.14
C GLN A 165 12.15 9.05 -11.50
N SER A 166 13.30 9.44 -10.96
CA SER A 166 14.54 8.68 -11.10
C SER A 166 14.57 7.48 -10.15
N GLU A 167 15.30 6.44 -10.54
CA GLU A 167 15.56 5.32 -9.63
C GLU A 167 16.44 5.80 -8.47
N PRO A 168 16.07 5.54 -7.20
CA PRO A 168 16.89 5.94 -6.06
C PRO A 168 18.15 5.09 -5.96
N ASP A 169 19.09 5.53 -5.11
CA ASP A 169 20.32 4.79 -4.82
C ASP A 169 20.05 3.48 -4.02
N LEU A 170 21.08 2.64 -3.90
CA LEU A 170 20.98 1.35 -3.22
C LEU A 170 20.64 1.49 -1.73
N ASP A 171 21.03 2.59 -1.08
CA ASP A 171 20.73 2.83 0.33
C ASP A 171 19.23 2.90 0.59
N TYR A 172 18.46 3.42 -0.36
CA TYR A 172 17.00 3.41 -0.26
C TYR A 172 16.43 2.00 -0.25
N PHE A 173 16.93 1.09 -1.12
CA PHE A 173 16.49 -0.30 -1.17
C PHE A 173 16.84 -1.08 0.11
N MET A 174 17.87 -0.68 0.84
CA MET A 174 18.29 -1.29 2.10
C MET A 174 17.62 -0.65 3.33
N SER A 175 17.18 0.60 3.23
CA SER A 175 16.70 1.38 4.36
C SER A 175 15.50 0.73 5.06
N GLY A 176 15.66 0.40 6.35
CA GLY A 176 14.63 -0.22 7.17
C GLY A 176 14.26 -1.66 6.78
N ARG A 177 15.11 -2.33 6.00
CA ARG A 177 14.91 -3.69 5.50
C ARG A 177 16.04 -4.61 5.92
N HIS A 178 15.72 -5.87 6.18
CA HIS A 178 16.71 -6.89 6.48
C HIS A 178 17.25 -7.49 5.19
N MET A 179 18.58 -7.66 5.14
CA MET A 179 19.25 -8.37 4.04
C MET A 179 19.30 -9.86 4.34
N GLU A 180 19.07 -10.66 3.32
CA GLU A 180 19.21 -12.11 3.41
C GLU A 180 20.69 -12.51 3.29
N ILE A 181 21.08 -13.56 4.04
CA ILE A 181 22.41 -14.16 4.03
C ILE A 181 22.34 -15.43 3.20
N LEU A 182 22.97 -15.43 2.03
CA LEU A 182 22.98 -16.55 1.09
C LEU A 182 24.22 -17.44 1.31
N PRO A 183 24.14 -18.76 1.00
CA PRO A 183 25.30 -19.63 0.96
C PRO A 183 26.31 -19.16 -0.10
N GLU A 184 27.59 -19.25 0.19
CA GLU A 184 28.68 -18.97 -0.75
C GLU A 184 29.18 -20.26 -1.43
N ASP A 185 28.98 -21.42 -0.78
CA ASP A 185 29.42 -22.72 -1.25
C ASP A 185 28.38 -23.34 -2.21
N GLU A 186 28.86 -24.16 -3.15
CA GLU A 186 28.03 -24.97 -4.02
C GLU A 186 27.57 -26.23 -3.27
N TYR A 187 26.35 -26.20 -2.72
CA TYR A 187 25.68 -27.37 -2.16
C TYR A 187 24.80 -28.04 -3.21
N GLU A 188 24.63 -29.36 -3.11
CA GLU A 188 23.69 -30.07 -3.96
C GLU A 188 22.24 -29.78 -3.53
N LEU A 189 21.39 -29.51 -4.54
CA LEU A 189 19.96 -29.38 -4.34
C LEU A 189 19.30 -30.77 -4.39
N PRO A 190 18.51 -31.18 -3.37
CA PRO A 190 17.87 -32.49 -3.37
C PRO A 190 16.90 -32.63 -4.54
N SER A 191 17.00 -33.75 -5.30
CA SER A 191 16.05 -34.04 -6.37
C SER A 191 14.72 -34.54 -5.77
N LEU A 192 13.61 -33.88 -6.09
CA LEU A 192 12.27 -34.25 -5.63
C LEU A 192 11.46 -35.04 -6.67
N VAL A 193 11.90 -35.06 -7.94
CA VAL A 193 11.14 -35.67 -9.07
C VAL A 193 10.92 -37.17 -8.88
N HIS A 194 11.87 -37.85 -8.24
CA HIS A 194 11.81 -39.30 -8.02
C HIS A 194 11.65 -39.66 -6.53
N GLU A 195 11.51 -38.67 -5.65
CA GLU A 195 11.29 -38.90 -4.24
C GLU A 195 9.88 -39.45 -3.96
N PRO A 196 9.78 -40.68 -3.41
CA PRO A 196 8.46 -41.29 -3.16
C PRO A 196 7.68 -40.59 -2.05
N LYS A 197 8.38 -39.88 -1.17
CA LYS A 197 7.81 -39.13 -0.04
C LYS A 197 8.57 -37.84 0.23
N ILE A 198 7.94 -36.72 0.02
CA ILE A 198 8.51 -35.39 0.15
C ILE A 198 8.11 -34.79 1.49
N ARG A 199 9.10 -34.47 2.33
CA ARG A 199 8.90 -33.82 3.62
C ARG A 199 8.67 -32.33 3.42
N LEU A 200 7.49 -31.87 3.82
CA LEU A 200 7.09 -30.46 3.77
C LEU A 200 6.97 -29.91 5.19
N TYR A 201 7.75 -28.87 5.50
CA TYR A 201 7.51 -28.04 6.65
C TYR A 201 6.72 -26.82 6.22
N THR A 202 5.66 -26.49 6.96
CA THR A 202 4.89 -25.26 6.74
C THR A 202 4.40 -24.69 8.06
N ASP A 203 4.46 -23.38 8.18
CA ASP A 203 3.79 -22.57 9.20
C ASP A 203 2.50 -21.92 8.63
N TYR A 204 2.10 -22.31 7.42
CA TYR A 204 0.91 -21.81 6.74
C TYR A 204 -0.23 -22.81 6.84
N PRO A 205 -1.28 -22.54 7.66
CA PRO A 205 -2.33 -23.52 7.97
C PRO A 205 -3.05 -24.05 6.74
N GLU A 206 -3.33 -23.19 5.75
CA GLU A 206 -4.06 -23.57 4.53
C GLU A 206 -3.38 -24.70 3.73
N VAL A 207 -2.04 -24.67 3.65
CA VAL A 207 -1.31 -25.74 2.96
C VAL A 207 -1.50 -27.08 3.68
N SER A 208 -1.47 -27.08 5.01
CA SER A 208 -1.70 -28.29 5.80
C SER A 208 -3.14 -28.80 5.71
N GLU A 209 -4.12 -27.90 5.52
CA GLU A 209 -5.54 -28.22 5.44
C GLU A 209 -5.96 -28.75 4.08
N PHE A 210 -5.42 -28.15 2.97
CA PHE A 210 -5.94 -28.37 1.62
C PHE A 210 -5.01 -29.16 0.70
N LEU A 211 -3.74 -29.43 1.08
CA LEU A 211 -2.86 -30.29 0.31
C LEU A 211 -3.28 -31.76 0.45
N THR A 212 -3.64 -32.38 -0.66
CA THR A 212 -4.15 -33.77 -0.66
C THR A 212 -3.25 -34.78 -1.37
N ASP A 213 -2.26 -34.33 -2.15
CA ASP A 213 -1.30 -35.20 -2.85
C ASP A 213 -0.50 -36.06 -1.84
N PRO A 214 -0.63 -37.40 -1.88
CA PRO A 214 -0.01 -38.28 -0.89
C PRO A 214 1.51 -38.37 -0.97
N ARG A 215 2.12 -37.77 -1.99
CA ARG A 215 3.58 -37.64 -2.11
C ARG A 215 4.15 -36.66 -1.09
N PHE A 216 3.37 -35.65 -0.70
CA PHE A 216 3.79 -34.66 0.30
C PHE A 216 3.28 -35.05 1.69
N TYR A 217 4.13 -34.94 2.70
CA TYR A 217 3.72 -35.13 4.08
C TYR A 217 4.38 -34.12 5.02
N SER A 218 3.62 -33.66 6.00
CA SER A 218 4.06 -32.64 6.95
C SER A 218 5.12 -33.15 7.89
N THR A 219 6.11 -32.29 8.18
CA THR A 219 7.12 -32.50 9.24
C THR A 219 7.16 -31.29 10.14
N THR A 220 7.50 -31.49 11.43
CA THR A 220 7.68 -30.41 12.40
C THR A 220 9.12 -29.90 12.48
N GLU A 221 10.06 -30.58 11.82
CA GLU A 221 11.49 -30.26 11.87
C GLU A 221 11.93 -29.54 10.57
N LYS A 222 12.19 -28.23 10.66
CA LYS A 222 12.68 -27.40 9.52
C LYS A 222 13.96 -28.00 8.87
N THR A 223 14.88 -28.48 9.69
CA THR A 223 16.16 -29.03 9.22
C THR A 223 16.04 -30.36 8.46
N LYS A 224 14.93 -31.07 8.60
CA LYS A 224 14.69 -32.35 7.91
C LYS A 224 13.72 -32.23 6.73
N ALA A 225 13.11 -31.08 6.53
CA ALA A 225 12.17 -30.87 5.44
C ALA A 225 12.90 -30.78 4.09
N HIS A 226 12.36 -31.34 3.03
CA HIS A 226 12.82 -31.09 1.66
C HIS A 226 12.35 -29.73 1.17
N ILE A 227 11.13 -29.32 1.58
CA ILE A 227 10.50 -28.06 1.22
C ILE A 227 10.15 -27.30 2.50
N LEU A 228 10.50 -26.01 2.50
CA LEU A 228 10.09 -25.03 3.51
C LEU A 228 9.05 -24.11 2.88
N TRP A 229 7.78 -24.34 3.19
CA TRP A 229 6.70 -23.44 2.77
C TRP A 229 6.36 -22.52 3.93
N LEU A 230 6.95 -21.30 3.92
CA LEU A 230 6.99 -20.42 5.08
C LEU A 230 6.13 -19.17 4.87
N PHE A 231 5.31 -18.87 5.88
CA PHE A 231 4.73 -17.55 6.07
C PHE A 231 5.75 -16.60 6.74
N GLU A 232 6.59 -17.14 7.62
CA GLU A 232 7.69 -16.39 8.22
C GLU A 232 8.80 -16.15 7.19
N ARG A 233 9.38 -14.92 7.20
CA ARG A 233 10.48 -14.59 6.31
C ARG A 233 11.77 -15.30 6.70
N LEU A 234 12.40 -15.93 5.72
CA LEU A 234 13.72 -16.52 5.89
C LEU A 234 14.79 -15.48 5.55
N TYR A 235 15.67 -15.19 6.52
CA TYR A 235 16.78 -14.25 6.33
C TYR A 235 18.14 -14.94 6.21
N ASP A 236 18.34 -16.08 6.87
CA ASP A 236 19.61 -16.79 6.91
C ASP A 236 19.53 -18.13 6.20
N TYR A 237 19.64 -18.07 4.87
CA TYR A 237 19.71 -19.23 4.00
C TYR A 237 21.02 -20.00 4.19
N LYS A 238 22.13 -19.29 4.50
CA LYS A 238 23.46 -19.86 4.70
C LYS A 238 23.49 -20.81 5.89
N SER A 239 23.15 -20.33 7.08
CA SER A 239 23.17 -21.17 8.29
C SER A 239 22.27 -22.40 8.16
N LEU A 240 21.13 -22.25 7.48
CA LEU A 240 20.23 -23.38 7.25
C LEU A 240 20.82 -24.41 6.28
N ALA A 241 21.45 -24.00 5.20
CA ALA A 241 22.14 -24.88 4.25
C ALA A 241 23.32 -25.59 4.92
N GLU A 242 24.14 -24.87 5.68
CA GLU A 242 25.28 -25.44 6.43
C GLU A 242 24.85 -26.51 7.44
N SER A 243 23.75 -26.26 8.18
CA SER A 243 23.23 -27.20 9.16
C SER A 243 22.73 -28.51 8.56
N ARG A 244 22.42 -28.51 7.28
CA ARG A 244 21.89 -29.66 6.52
C ARG A 244 22.96 -30.38 5.70
N GLY A 245 24.01 -29.66 5.30
CA GLY A 245 25.00 -30.14 4.33
C GLY A 245 24.47 -30.22 2.89
N GLU A 246 23.29 -29.65 2.61
CA GLU A 246 22.66 -29.61 1.30
C GLU A 246 21.80 -28.36 1.16
N LEU A 247 21.49 -27.94 -0.07
CA LEU A 247 20.47 -26.91 -0.33
C LEU A 247 19.08 -27.49 -0.07
N PHE A 248 18.12 -26.59 0.09
CA PHE A 248 16.72 -26.92 0.36
C PHE A 248 15.82 -26.10 -0.57
N TYR A 249 14.58 -26.55 -0.74
CA TYR A 249 13.56 -25.75 -1.41
C TYR A 249 12.86 -24.83 -0.41
N VAL A 250 12.59 -23.60 -0.83
CA VAL A 250 11.88 -22.60 0.01
C VAL A 250 10.89 -21.80 -0.83
N SER A 251 9.75 -21.45 -0.22
CA SER A 251 8.66 -20.70 -0.87
C SER A 251 8.93 -19.19 -1.03
N GLN A 252 10.18 -18.77 -1.06
CA GLN A 252 10.61 -17.37 -1.09
C GLN A 252 11.81 -17.17 -2.00
N PHE A 253 11.95 -15.97 -2.55
CA PHE A 253 13.16 -15.53 -3.25
C PHE A 253 13.89 -14.47 -2.43
N PRO A 254 15.24 -14.44 -2.50
CA PRO A 254 15.99 -13.35 -1.89
C PRO A 254 15.59 -12.00 -2.48
N SER A 255 15.49 -10.98 -1.64
CA SER A 255 15.11 -9.60 -2.01
C SER A 255 13.76 -9.47 -2.74
N GLU A 256 12.85 -10.44 -2.61
CA GLU A 256 11.50 -10.36 -3.21
C GLU A 256 10.67 -9.19 -2.66
N GLN A 257 11.14 -8.51 -1.62
CA GLN A 257 10.58 -7.25 -1.12
C GLN A 257 10.43 -6.18 -2.22
N VAL A 258 11.24 -6.25 -3.29
CA VAL A 258 11.13 -5.35 -4.45
C VAL A 258 9.81 -5.54 -5.23
N LEU A 259 9.15 -6.68 -5.08
CA LEU A 259 7.83 -6.97 -5.65
C LEU A 259 6.69 -6.68 -4.69
N ILE A 260 6.89 -6.88 -3.38
CA ILE A 260 5.79 -6.85 -2.40
C ILE A 260 5.64 -5.54 -1.65
N ASN A 261 6.70 -4.72 -1.55
CA ASN A 261 6.61 -3.38 -0.98
C ASN A 261 6.16 -2.38 -2.05
N LYS A 262 5.10 -1.65 -1.78
CA LYS A 262 4.42 -0.79 -2.78
C LYS A 262 5.31 0.30 -3.38
N ASP A 263 6.23 0.85 -2.59
CA ASP A 263 7.21 1.84 -3.04
C ASP A 263 8.24 1.22 -3.98
N LEU A 264 8.82 0.08 -3.59
CA LEU A 264 9.82 -0.63 -4.40
C LEU A 264 9.19 -1.22 -5.67
N LEU A 265 7.99 -1.79 -5.57
CA LEU A 265 7.25 -2.31 -6.73
C LEU A 265 7.06 -1.24 -7.80
N ALA A 266 6.65 -0.02 -7.40
CA ALA A 266 6.49 1.08 -8.34
C ALA A 266 7.82 1.46 -9.01
N ILE A 267 8.91 1.56 -8.23
CA ILE A 267 10.25 1.86 -8.73
C ILE A 267 10.70 0.80 -9.75
N VAL A 268 10.57 -0.47 -9.38
CA VAL A 268 10.99 -1.60 -10.22
C VAL A 268 10.16 -1.69 -11.49
N CYS A 269 8.84 -1.56 -11.41
CA CYS A 269 7.95 -1.63 -12.56
C CYS A 269 8.20 -0.52 -13.58
N ARG A 270 8.65 0.66 -13.16
CA ARG A 270 9.03 1.75 -14.08
C ARG A 270 10.18 1.38 -15.04
N ARG A 271 10.99 0.36 -14.69
CA ARG A 271 12.04 -0.17 -15.58
C ARG A 271 11.49 -0.82 -16.87
N SER A 272 10.20 -1.18 -16.89
CA SER A 272 9.53 -1.68 -18.10
C SER A 272 9.15 -0.58 -19.08
N CYS A 273 9.39 0.69 -18.74
CA CYS A 273 9.12 1.83 -19.60
C CYS A 273 10.22 1.96 -20.66
N GLU A 274 9.86 2.02 -21.92
CA GLU A 274 10.80 2.32 -23.00
C GLU A 274 11.17 3.81 -22.94
N GLU A 275 12.43 4.18 -23.19
CA GLU A 275 12.91 5.56 -23.08
C GLU A 275 12.09 6.58 -23.91
N ASP A 276 11.56 6.14 -25.05
CA ASP A 276 10.72 6.95 -25.94
C ASP A 276 9.27 7.12 -25.44
N GLU A 277 8.79 6.24 -24.55
CA GLU A 277 7.42 6.30 -24.00
C GLU A 277 7.32 7.20 -22.76
N ALA A 278 8.41 7.47 -22.07
CA ALA A 278 8.48 8.33 -20.89
C ALA A 278 8.35 9.82 -21.25
N ASN A 279 7.22 10.20 -21.86
CA ASN A 279 6.97 11.60 -22.17
C ASN A 279 6.45 12.33 -20.93
N ILE A 280 7.35 12.96 -20.20
CA ILE A 280 7.11 13.74 -18.99
C ILE A 280 5.96 14.77 -19.17
N ASN A 281 5.69 15.18 -20.40
CA ASN A 281 4.68 16.19 -20.70
C ASN A 281 3.25 15.63 -20.88
N THR A 282 3.07 14.32 -20.99
CA THR A 282 1.74 13.73 -21.30
C THR A 282 0.92 13.40 -20.05
N PHE A 283 1.52 13.25 -18.89
CA PHE A 283 0.90 12.72 -17.65
C PHE A 283 0.33 11.29 -17.83
N GLU A 284 0.75 10.59 -18.85
CA GLU A 284 0.38 9.20 -19.07
C GLU A 284 1.21 8.29 -18.19
N ASN A 285 0.60 7.20 -17.76
CA ASN A 285 1.31 6.18 -16.99
C ASN A 285 2.36 5.48 -17.87
N CYS A 286 3.56 5.29 -17.33
CA CYS A 286 4.58 4.45 -17.95
C CYS A 286 5.17 3.47 -16.92
N PRO A 287 5.04 2.18 -17.15
CA PRO A 287 4.26 1.54 -18.22
C PRO A 287 2.74 1.77 -18.01
N LYS A 288 1.93 1.64 -19.07
CA LYS A 288 0.48 1.99 -19.03
C LYS A 288 -0.33 1.23 -17.97
N TRP A 289 0.09 0.04 -17.62
CA TRP A 289 -0.57 -0.80 -16.62
C TRP A 289 -0.17 -0.45 -15.16
N LEU A 290 0.79 0.45 -14.95
CA LEU A 290 1.20 0.89 -13.62
C LEU A 290 0.61 2.28 -13.34
N PRO A 291 -0.23 2.45 -12.31
CA PRO A 291 -0.67 3.78 -11.90
C PRO A 291 0.53 4.64 -11.52
N THR A 292 0.55 5.91 -11.94
CA THR A 292 1.58 6.85 -11.47
C THR A 292 1.65 6.82 -9.95
N THR A 293 2.79 6.46 -9.41
CA THR A 293 2.99 6.22 -7.97
C THR A 293 4.23 6.93 -7.49
N TYR A 294 4.09 7.76 -6.46
CA TYR A 294 5.18 8.46 -5.79
C TYR A 294 5.40 7.91 -4.39
N SER A 295 6.66 7.68 -4.02
CA SER A 295 7.05 7.48 -2.63
C SER A 295 7.11 8.84 -1.93
N LEU A 296 6.14 9.15 -1.07
CA LEU A 296 6.07 10.44 -0.39
C LEU A 296 7.23 10.66 0.60
N MET A 297 8.04 9.64 0.86
CA MET A 297 9.22 9.75 1.72
C MET A 297 10.40 10.42 0.99
N ILE A 298 10.56 10.18 -0.31
CA ILE A 298 11.70 10.66 -1.10
C ILE A 298 11.29 11.51 -2.31
N GLU A 299 10.06 11.36 -2.81
CA GLU A 299 9.56 12.00 -4.03
C GLU A 299 8.44 13.03 -3.73
N LEU A 300 8.33 13.53 -2.48
CA LEU A 300 7.26 14.47 -2.12
C LEU A 300 7.28 15.78 -2.93
N PRO A 301 8.43 16.44 -3.18
CA PRO A 301 8.46 17.63 -4.01
C PRO A 301 7.98 17.37 -5.45
N GLN A 302 8.42 16.26 -6.05
CA GLN A 302 8.01 15.81 -7.38
C GLN A 302 6.50 15.53 -7.43
N PHE A 303 5.98 14.87 -6.39
CA PHE A 303 4.55 14.63 -6.25
C PHE A 303 3.74 15.93 -6.20
N VAL A 304 4.16 16.89 -5.36
CA VAL A 304 3.48 18.19 -5.25
C VAL A 304 3.51 18.93 -6.59
N SER A 305 4.67 18.95 -7.26
CA SER A 305 4.81 19.52 -8.59
C SER A 305 3.84 18.86 -9.59
N TYR A 306 3.83 17.52 -9.65
CA TYR A 306 2.95 16.77 -10.53
C TYR A 306 1.47 17.07 -10.26
N PHE A 307 1.08 17.10 -8.97
CA PHE A 307 -0.28 17.42 -8.55
C PHE A 307 -0.69 18.83 -9.02
N GLN A 308 0.14 19.84 -8.77
CA GLN A 308 -0.15 21.23 -9.16
C GLN A 308 -0.18 21.41 -10.69
N ASN A 309 0.69 20.72 -11.42
CA ASN A 309 0.67 20.76 -12.88
C ASN A 309 -0.59 20.12 -13.47
N ARG A 310 -1.09 19.02 -12.87
CA ARG A 310 -2.39 18.44 -13.25
C ARG A 310 -3.54 19.39 -12.97
N GLU A 311 -3.53 20.05 -11.79
CA GLU A 311 -4.54 21.03 -11.41
C GLU A 311 -4.57 22.23 -12.40
N LYS A 312 -3.41 22.78 -12.77
CA LYS A 312 -3.27 23.85 -13.76
C LYS A 312 -3.85 23.47 -15.14
N ARG A 313 -3.87 22.17 -15.46
CA ARG A 313 -4.42 21.62 -16.72
C ARG A 313 -5.85 21.11 -16.59
N ASN A 314 -6.50 21.28 -15.45
CA ASN A 314 -7.84 20.76 -15.12
C ASN A 314 -7.95 19.24 -15.32
N LEU A 315 -6.88 18.49 -15.06
CA LEU A 315 -6.88 17.04 -15.03
C LEU A 315 -7.35 16.57 -13.65
N ASP A 316 -7.93 15.36 -13.59
CA ASP A 316 -8.36 14.80 -12.32
C ASP A 316 -7.16 14.57 -11.37
N ASN A 317 -7.36 14.82 -10.08
CA ASN A 317 -6.35 14.72 -9.03
C ASN A 317 -6.81 13.82 -7.87
N VAL A 318 -7.51 12.75 -8.19
CA VAL A 318 -7.88 11.74 -7.19
C VAL A 318 -6.73 10.75 -7.00
N TRP A 319 -6.33 10.56 -5.75
CA TRP A 319 -5.21 9.72 -5.35
C TRP A 319 -5.61 8.70 -4.29
N ILE A 320 -4.97 7.55 -4.30
CA ILE A 320 -5.05 6.57 -3.22
C ILE A 320 -3.71 6.54 -2.49
N CYS A 321 -3.76 6.90 -1.20
CA CYS A 321 -2.59 6.89 -0.33
C CYS A 321 -2.55 5.59 0.45
N LYS A 322 -1.42 4.88 0.40
CA LYS A 322 -1.23 3.56 1.02
C LYS A 322 0.06 3.54 1.83
N PRO A 323 0.10 2.94 3.03
CA PRO A 323 1.37 2.60 3.66
C PRO A 323 2.19 1.66 2.78
N PHE A 324 3.51 1.85 2.71
CA PHE A 324 4.35 1.08 1.78
C PHE A 324 4.40 -0.42 2.10
N ASN A 325 4.23 -0.80 3.38
CA ASN A 325 4.43 -2.16 3.89
C ASN A 325 3.24 -2.76 4.66
N LEU A 326 2.05 -2.15 4.62
CA LEU A 326 0.85 -2.73 5.23
C LEU A 326 -0.04 -3.37 4.18
N ALA A 327 -0.75 -4.42 4.64
CA ALA A 327 -1.73 -5.18 3.85
C ALA A 327 -3.15 -5.00 4.42
N ARG A 328 -4.13 -5.68 3.80
CA ARG A 328 -5.53 -5.79 4.25
C ARG A 328 -6.29 -4.46 4.31
N GLY A 329 -5.94 -3.48 3.48
CA GLY A 329 -6.66 -2.21 3.43
C GLY A 329 -6.44 -1.28 4.63
N LEU A 330 -5.48 -1.58 5.51
CA LEU A 330 -5.22 -0.77 6.71
C LEU A 330 -4.58 0.56 6.32
N ASP A 331 -5.13 1.66 6.87
CA ASP A 331 -4.65 3.04 6.67
C ASP A 331 -4.53 3.44 5.19
N ILE A 332 -5.49 3.01 4.36
CA ILE A 332 -5.59 3.39 2.96
C ILE A 332 -6.66 4.47 2.82
N TYR A 333 -6.35 5.54 2.09
CA TYR A 333 -7.23 6.70 1.93
C TYR A 333 -7.32 7.12 0.47
N VAL A 334 -8.53 7.34 -0.02
CA VAL A 334 -8.77 7.98 -1.32
C VAL A 334 -9.03 9.46 -1.08
N THR A 335 -8.39 10.33 -1.85
CA THR A 335 -8.55 11.79 -1.67
C THR A 335 -8.02 12.57 -2.86
N ASP A 336 -8.57 13.76 -3.07
CA ASP A 336 -8.08 14.80 -3.98
C ASP A 336 -7.46 16.01 -3.23
N ASN A 337 -7.32 15.90 -1.91
CA ASN A 337 -6.81 16.96 -1.06
C ASN A 337 -5.30 16.85 -0.87
N LEU A 338 -4.53 17.72 -1.53
CA LEU A 338 -3.06 17.75 -1.44
C LEU A 338 -2.57 17.93 -0.01
N THR A 339 -3.20 18.79 0.78
CA THR A 339 -2.84 19.00 2.19
C THR A 339 -3.00 17.72 3.01
N LYS A 340 -4.10 16.97 2.82
CA LYS A 340 -4.32 15.65 3.44
C LYS A 340 -3.19 14.68 3.07
N ILE A 341 -2.83 14.59 1.79
CA ILE A 341 -1.79 13.67 1.31
C ILE A 341 -0.45 13.98 1.98
N ILE A 342 -0.05 15.25 2.03
CA ILE A 342 1.20 15.67 2.67
C ILE A 342 1.19 15.32 4.16
N ARG A 343 0.13 15.64 4.86
CA ARG A 343 -0.01 15.37 6.31
C ARG A 343 -0.03 13.89 6.66
N LEU A 344 -0.64 13.05 5.81
CA LEU A 344 -0.61 11.59 5.98
C LEU A 344 0.83 11.05 5.92
N SER A 345 1.68 11.60 5.04
CA SER A 345 3.08 11.16 4.88
C SER A 345 3.95 11.47 6.11
N GLU A 346 3.65 12.53 6.86
CA GLU A 346 4.35 12.85 8.12
C GLU A 346 4.05 11.82 9.22
N ALA A 347 2.89 11.20 9.15
CA ALA A 347 2.47 10.23 10.14
C ALA A 347 3.16 8.87 9.98
N ARG A 348 3.41 8.45 8.75
CA ARG A 348 4.14 7.22 8.38
C ARG A 348 4.59 7.26 6.92
N PRO A 349 5.59 6.44 6.53
CA PRO A 349 5.94 6.29 5.12
C PRO A 349 4.75 5.82 4.27
N MET A 350 4.39 6.60 3.26
CA MET A 350 3.25 6.39 2.38
C MET A 350 3.67 6.43 0.92
N VAL A 351 2.91 5.75 0.08
CA VAL A 351 2.90 5.98 -1.37
C VAL A 351 1.60 6.66 -1.77
N ALA A 352 1.66 7.60 -2.70
CA ALA A 352 0.51 8.17 -3.39
C ALA A 352 0.42 7.56 -4.78
N CYS A 353 -0.62 6.77 -5.04
CA CYS A 353 -0.88 6.17 -6.34
C CYS A 353 -2.05 6.90 -7.00
N LYS A 354 -1.97 7.15 -8.31
CA LYS A 354 -3.10 7.70 -9.06
C LYS A 354 -4.29 6.74 -8.94
N TYR A 355 -5.42 7.26 -8.50
CA TYR A 355 -6.62 6.45 -8.35
C TYR A 355 -7.26 6.14 -9.70
N VAL A 356 -7.72 4.90 -9.91
CA VAL A 356 -8.46 4.50 -11.12
C VAL A 356 -9.88 5.05 -11.02
N THR A 357 -10.15 6.11 -11.77
CA THR A 357 -11.41 6.86 -11.73
C THR A 357 -12.46 6.38 -12.74
N ASP A 358 -12.06 5.63 -13.76
CA ASP A 358 -12.96 5.01 -14.75
C ASP A 358 -12.78 3.47 -14.80
N PRO A 359 -13.03 2.77 -13.67
CA PRO A 359 -12.89 1.32 -13.65
C PRO A 359 -13.99 0.64 -14.45
N VAL A 360 -13.68 -0.54 -14.99
CA VAL A 360 -14.71 -1.43 -15.53
C VAL A 360 -15.54 -1.96 -14.36
N LEU A 361 -16.84 -1.66 -14.38
CA LEU A 361 -17.75 -1.98 -13.29
C LEU A 361 -18.50 -3.29 -13.57
N PHE A 362 -18.85 -3.97 -12.49
CA PHE A 362 -19.64 -5.20 -12.54
C PHE A 362 -21.09 -4.96 -12.09
N PRO A 363 -22.10 -5.42 -12.85
CA PRO A 363 -23.49 -5.32 -12.46
C PRO A 363 -23.83 -6.36 -11.39
N LYS A 364 -23.83 -5.91 -10.13
CA LYS A 364 -24.19 -6.74 -8.95
C LYS A 364 -25.70 -6.68 -8.73
N GLU A 365 -26.34 -7.85 -8.65
CA GLU A 365 -27.78 -7.95 -8.46
C GLU A 365 -28.23 -7.21 -7.19
N ASN A 366 -29.32 -6.47 -7.26
CA ASN A 366 -29.91 -5.66 -6.19
C ASN A 366 -29.01 -4.56 -5.60
N VAL A 367 -27.80 -4.33 -6.14
CA VAL A 367 -26.87 -3.29 -5.69
C VAL A 367 -26.65 -2.25 -6.77
N GLY A 368 -26.29 -2.67 -7.99
CA GLY A 368 -25.96 -1.78 -9.10
C GLY A 368 -24.56 -2.04 -9.66
N LEU A 369 -23.96 -1.01 -10.27
CA LEU A 369 -22.62 -1.10 -10.84
C LEU A 369 -21.57 -0.91 -9.76
N VAL A 370 -20.83 -1.97 -9.43
CA VAL A 370 -19.83 -1.99 -8.37
C VAL A 370 -18.42 -2.13 -8.93
N LYS A 371 -17.45 -1.63 -8.19
CA LYS A 371 -16.03 -1.85 -8.43
C LYS A 371 -15.67 -3.30 -8.17
N MET A 372 -14.76 -3.84 -8.97
CA MET A 372 -14.23 -5.18 -8.80
C MET A 372 -12.73 -5.21 -9.03
N ASP A 373 -12.06 -6.17 -8.46
CA ASP A 373 -10.70 -6.56 -8.81
C ASP A 373 -10.58 -8.07 -9.06
N LEU A 374 -9.50 -8.42 -9.71
CA LEU A 374 -9.14 -9.77 -10.13
C LEU A 374 -7.89 -10.18 -9.36
N ARG A 375 -7.93 -11.32 -8.67
CA ARG A 375 -6.75 -11.91 -8.07
C ARG A 375 -6.23 -13.05 -8.91
N PHE A 376 -5.05 -12.87 -9.48
CA PHE A 376 -4.29 -13.89 -10.19
C PHE A 376 -3.22 -14.49 -9.29
N ILE A 377 -3.00 -15.79 -9.42
CA ILE A 377 -1.87 -16.49 -8.79
C ILE A 377 -0.77 -16.67 -9.82
N VAL A 378 0.43 -16.29 -9.41
CA VAL A 378 1.64 -16.37 -10.22
C VAL A 378 2.67 -17.23 -9.50
N LEU A 379 3.26 -18.15 -10.20
CA LEU A 379 4.28 -19.08 -9.71
C LEU A 379 5.62 -18.74 -10.35
N LEU A 380 6.59 -18.40 -9.53
CA LEU A 380 7.96 -18.18 -9.96
C LEU A 380 8.79 -19.40 -9.55
N ARG A 381 9.30 -20.14 -10.54
CA ARG A 381 10.11 -21.34 -10.32
C ARG A 381 11.60 -21.06 -10.47
N SER A 382 11.99 -20.20 -11.40
CA SER A 382 13.38 -19.78 -11.59
C SER A 382 13.45 -18.35 -12.11
N ILE A 383 14.42 -17.59 -11.63
CA ILE A 383 14.78 -16.28 -12.19
C ILE A 383 15.82 -16.45 -13.29
N GLN A 384 16.77 -17.37 -13.14
CA GLN A 384 17.87 -17.57 -14.12
C GLN A 384 17.34 -18.08 -15.45
N ASP A 385 16.50 -19.12 -15.43
CA ASP A 385 15.89 -19.69 -16.63
C ASP A 385 14.56 -19.01 -16.96
N PHE A 386 14.16 -18.05 -16.18
CA PHE A 386 12.90 -17.30 -16.24
C PHE A 386 11.68 -18.20 -16.40
N GLU A 387 11.46 -19.05 -15.42
CA GLU A 387 10.32 -19.96 -15.38
C GLU A 387 9.19 -19.36 -14.55
N LEU A 388 8.25 -18.74 -15.25
CA LEU A 388 7.10 -18.04 -14.70
C LEU A 388 5.82 -18.68 -15.22
N PHE A 389 4.87 -18.94 -14.30
CA PHE A 389 3.57 -19.52 -14.62
C PHE A 389 2.45 -18.71 -14.00
N VAL A 390 1.30 -18.69 -14.65
CA VAL A 390 0.06 -18.11 -14.14
C VAL A 390 -0.95 -19.23 -13.94
N TYR A 391 -1.60 -19.28 -12.78
CA TYR A 391 -2.73 -20.17 -12.56
C TYR A 391 -3.94 -19.63 -13.33
N GLU A 392 -4.50 -20.41 -14.24
CA GLU A 392 -5.55 -19.96 -15.18
C GLU A 392 -6.85 -19.54 -14.49
N ARG A 393 -7.08 -20.03 -13.27
CA ARG A 393 -8.28 -19.79 -12.51
C ARG A 393 -8.04 -18.67 -11.52
N PHE A 394 -8.52 -17.48 -11.86
CA PHE A 394 -8.52 -16.31 -10.99
C PHE A 394 -9.83 -16.20 -10.21
N TRP A 395 -9.85 -15.38 -9.18
CA TRP A 395 -11.09 -15.05 -8.49
C TRP A 395 -11.29 -13.55 -8.34
N LEU A 396 -12.55 -13.18 -8.08
CA LEU A 396 -13.00 -11.81 -8.06
C LEU A 396 -13.35 -11.37 -6.65
N ARG A 397 -13.12 -10.09 -6.40
CA ARG A 397 -13.59 -9.41 -5.21
C ARG A 397 -14.42 -8.21 -5.65
N PHE A 398 -15.54 -7.97 -4.99
CA PHE A 398 -16.50 -6.94 -5.36
C PHE A 398 -16.69 -5.96 -4.23
N ALA A 399 -16.80 -4.68 -4.54
CA ALA A 399 -17.27 -3.67 -3.61
C ALA A 399 -18.74 -3.94 -3.21
N ASN A 400 -19.15 -3.42 -2.04
CA ASN A 400 -20.49 -3.66 -1.52
C ASN A 400 -21.52 -2.63 -1.96
N LYS A 401 -21.07 -1.44 -2.38
CA LYS A 401 -21.93 -0.34 -2.83
C LYS A 401 -21.62 0.06 -4.27
N PRO A 402 -22.58 0.71 -4.95
CA PRO A 402 -22.37 1.26 -6.28
C PRO A 402 -21.19 2.24 -6.28
N PHE A 403 -20.36 2.13 -7.31
CA PHE A 403 -19.21 3.02 -7.47
C PHE A 403 -19.65 4.45 -7.81
N SER A 404 -19.07 5.42 -7.13
CA SER A 404 -19.11 6.85 -7.52
C SER A 404 -17.86 7.54 -7.00
N LEU A 405 -17.49 8.69 -7.57
CA LEU A 405 -16.40 9.54 -7.09
C LEU A 405 -16.87 10.56 -6.05
N GLU A 406 -18.12 10.48 -5.64
CA GLU A 406 -18.67 11.22 -4.53
C GLU A 406 -18.39 10.46 -3.22
N ASP A 407 -18.00 11.16 -2.17
CA ASP A 407 -17.74 10.59 -0.85
C ASP A 407 -16.63 9.53 -0.81
N PHE A 408 -15.38 9.99 -0.87
CA PHE A 408 -14.18 9.14 -0.78
C PHE A 408 -14.02 8.43 0.59
N GLU A 409 -14.75 8.85 1.60
CA GLU A 409 -14.74 8.22 2.93
C GLU A 409 -15.65 6.97 2.99
N ASP A 410 -16.52 6.75 2.01
CA ASP A 410 -17.33 5.52 1.93
C ASP A 410 -16.54 4.36 1.33
N TYR A 411 -15.78 3.68 2.19
CA TYR A 411 -14.91 2.57 1.80
C TYR A 411 -15.62 1.44 1.05
N GLU A 412 -16.92 1.22 1.30
CA GLU A 412 -17.68 0.15 0.64
C GLU A 412 -17.90 0.40 -0.87
N LYS A 413 -17.70 1.64 -1.34
CA LYS A 413 -17.70 2.00 -2.78
C LYS A 413 -16.35 1.79 -3.44
N HIS A 414 -15.27 2.03 -2.68
CA HIS A 414 -13.93 2.21 -3.23
C HIS A 414 -13.04 0.98 -3.08
N PHE A 415 -13.29 0.13 -2.06
CA PHE A 415 -12.49 -1.05 -1.77
C PHE A 415 -13.26 -2.35 -2.03
N THR A 416 -12.53 -3.33 -2.50
CA THR A 416 -13.02 -4.67 -2.83
C THR A 416 -12.62 -5.71 -1.77
N VAL A 417 -11.60 -5.38 -0.95
CA VAL A 417 -11.20 -6.19 0.21
C VAL A 417 -11.97 -5.69 1.41
N MET A 418 -12.98 -6.47 1.82
CA MET A 418 -13.80 -6.20 2.99
C MET A 418 -13.49 -7.23 4.07
N ASN A 419 -12.92 -6.79 5.18
CA ASN A 419 -12.70 -7.63 6.36
C ASN A 419 -13.96 -7.76 7.24
N TYR A 420 -15.15 -7.63 6.64
CA TYR A 420 -16.40 -7.62 7.37
C TYR A 420 -17.03 -9.02 7.34
N SER A 421 -17.13 -9.62 8.53
CA SER A 421 -17.78 -10.92 8.75
C SER A 421 -19.29 -10.94 8.48
N ASP A 422 -19.93 -9.77 8.33
CA ASP A 422 -21.38 -9.64 8.39
C ASP A 422 -22.07 -9.59 7.01
N PHE A 423 -21.32 -9.57 5.91
CA PHE A 423 -21.90 -9.55 4.57
C PHE A 423 -21.59 -10.83 3.79
N PRO A 424 -22.61 -11.47 3.17
CA PRO A 424 -22.36 -12.59 2.29
C PRO A 424 -21.51 -12.11 1.10
N LEU A 425 -20.29 -12.65 1.00
CA LEU A 425 -19.41 -12.39 -0.13
C LEU A 425 -20.03 -12.99 -1.38
N GLN A 426 -20.21 -12.20 -2.42
CA GLN A 426 -20.64 -12.73 -3.71
C GLN A 426 -19.55 -13.64 -4.26
N GLN A 427 -19.90 -14.89 -4.50
CA GLN A 427 -19.04 -15.90 -5.09
C GLN A 427 -19.34 -16.01 -6.58
N MET A 428 -18.28 -16.07 -7.40
CA MET A 428 -18.40 -16.27 -8.84
C MET A 428 -17.16 -16.99 -9.36
N PHE A 429 -17.39 -18.08 -10.13
CA PHE A 429 -16.31 -18.75 -10.84
C PHE A 429 -15.79 -17.89 -11.99
N CYS A 430 -14.50 -17.97 -12.29
CA CYS A 430 -13.90 -17.20 -13.37
C CYS A 430 -14.59 -17.42 -14.73
N HIS A 431 -14.95 -18.65 -15.06
CA HIS A 431 -15.64 -18.96 -16.31
C HIS A 431 -17.05 -18.34 -16.45
N ASP A 432 -17.77 -18.18 -15.35
CA ASP A 432 -19.09 -17.52 -15.35
C ASP A 432 -18.92 -16.00 -15.46
N PHE A 433 -17.90 -15.45 -14.78
CA PHE A 433 -17.52 -14.06 -14.96
C PHE A 433 -17.17 -13.76 -16.41
N ILE A 434 -16.32 -14.56 -17.06
CA ILE A 434 -15.91 -14.37 -18.45
C ILE A 434 -17.11 -14.31 -19.38
N LYS A 435 -18.06 -15.25 -19.25
CA LYS A 435 -19.30 -15.27 -20.05
C LYS A 435 -20.13 -13.99 -19.85
N GLN A 436 -20.26 -13.55 -18.58
CA GLN A 436 -21.02 -12.34 -18.27
C GLN A 436 -20.29 -11.10 -18.77
N PHE A 437 -18.98 -11.02 -18.58
CA PHE A 437 -18.14 -9.93 -19.03
C PHE A 437 -18.25 -9.73 -20.55
N GLU A 438 -18.08 -10.77 -21.37
CA GLU A 438 -18.19 -10.68 -22.81
C GLU A 438 -19.59 -10.30 -23.29
N LYS A 439 -20.62 -10.71 -22.54
CA LYS A 439 -22.01 -10.29 -22.84
C LYS A 439 -22.26 -8.82 -22.55
N VAL A 440 -21.72 -8.30 -21.44
CA VAL A 440 -21.95 -6.91 -20.98
C VAL A 440 -21.08 -5.93 -21.78
N HIS A 441 -19.85 -6.31 -22.07
CA HIS A 441 -18.84 -5.42 -22.66
C HIS A 441 -18.54 -5.75 -24.14
N SER A 442 -19.46 -6.42 -24.86
CA SER A 442 -19.32 -6.64 -26.31
C SER A 442 -19.00 -5.32 -27.03
N PRO A 443 -18.04 -5.29 -27.99
CA PRO A 443 -17.39 -6.44 -28.65
C PRO A 443 -16.11 -6.96 -27.95
N HIS A 444 -15.72 -6.46 -26.78
CA HIS A 444 -14.48 -6.87 -26.11
C HIS A 444 -14.49 -8.36 -25.79
N LYS A 445 -13.36 -9.03 -26.07
CA LYS A 445 -13.13 -10.44 -25.78
C LYS A 445 -12.23 -10.59 -24.55
N TRP A 446 -12.58 -11.55 -23.70
CA TRP A 446 -11.75 -11.84 -22.51
C TRP A 446 -10.33 -12.24 -22.89
N SER A 447 -10.16 -13.04 -23.95
CA SER A 447 -8.83 -13.46 -24.44
C SER A 447 -7.88 -12.30 -24.70
N ASP A 448 -8.40 -11.16 -25.20
CA ASP A 448 -7.55 -9.99 -25.49
C ASP A 448 -7.09 -9.31 -24.20
N ILE A 449 -7.97 -9.27 -23.20
CA ILE A 449 -7.67 -8.72 -21.88
C ILE A 449 -6.70 -9.63 -21.12
N GLU A 450 -6.94 -10.92 -21.15
CA GLU A 450 -6.08 -11.93 -20.55
C GLU A 450 -4.66 -11.90 -21.09
N ASN A 451 -4.49 -11.75 -22.42
CA ASN A 451 -3.18 -11.57 -23.04
C ASN A 451 -2.47 -10.31 -22.55
N LYS A 452 -3.20 -9.20 -22.35
CA LYS A 452 -2.64 -7.98 -21.76
C LYS A 452 -2.23 -8.21 -20.30
N ILE A 453 -3.02 -8.96 -19.52
CA ILE A 453 -2.70 -9.33 -18.14
C ILE A 453 -1.44 -10.18 -18.10
N TYR A 454 -1.33 -11.21 -18.94
CA TYR A 454 -0.17 -12.10 -18.99
C TYR A 454 1.10 -11.33 -19.39
N LYS A 455 0.99 -10.42 -20.37
CA LYS A 455 2.11 -9.55 -20.73
C LYS A 455 2.53 -8.67 -19.55
N MET A 456 1.59 -8.02 -18.87
CA MET A 456 1.87 -7.21 -17.68
C MET A 456 2.57 -8.02 -16.59
N ILE A 457 2.07 -9.23 -16.28
CA ILE A 457 2.68 -10.12 -15.28
C ILE A 457 4.13 -10.42 -15.67
N LYS A 458 4.36 -10.81 -16.93
CA LYS A 458 5.71 -11.08 -17.43
C LYS A 458 6.63 -9.87 -17.30
N ASP A 459 6.17 -8.69 -17.70
CA ASP A 459 6.93 -7.43 -17.63
C ASP A 459 7.33 -7.08 -16.19
N ILE A 460 6.44 -7.29 -15.20
CA ILE A 460 6.72 -7.07 -13.76
C ILE A 460 7.91 -7.93 -13.28
N PHE A 461 7.88 -9.22 -13.57
CA PHE A 461 8.93 -10.14 -13.11
C PHE A 461 10.24 -9.95 -13.88
N ILE A 462 10.21 -9.65 -15.18
CA ILE A 462 11.40 -9.26 -15.94
C ILE A 462 12.02 -7.99 -15.33
N ALA A 463 11.23 -6.95 -15.10
CA ALA A 463 11.70 -5.70 -14.50
C ALA A 463 12.33 -5.90 -13.13
N SER A 464 11.79 -6.83 -12.33
CA SER A 464 12.36 -7.17 -11.01
C SER A 464 13.70 -7.86 -11.08
N ALA A 465 13.98 -8.56 -12.18
CA ALA A 465 15.24 -9.29 -12.41
C ALA A 465 16.32 -8.48 -13.15
N LEU A 466 16.02 -7.23 -13.59
CA LEU A 466 16.98 -6.38 -14.32
C LEU A 466 18.16 -5.88 -13.46
N ARG A 467 18.07 -5.97 -12.16
CA ARG A 467 19.10 -5.53 -11.21
C ARG A 467 19.37 -6.63 -10.19
N GLU A 468 20.59 -6.68 -9.71
CA GLU A 468 20.97 -7.54 -8.59
C GLU A 468 20.39 -7.03 -7.26
N PRO A 469 20.25 -7.91 -6.23
CA PRO A 469 19.95 -7.46 -4.88
C PRO A 469 20.87 -6.34 -4.40
N PRO A 470 20.37 -5.36 -3.65
CA PRO A 470 19.02 -5.23 -3.09
C PRO A 470 18.00 -4.59 -4.03
N ALA A 471 18.42 -4.10 -5.21
CA ALA A 471 17.57 -3.36 -6.14
C ALA A 471 16.73 -4.28 -7.06
N GLY A 472 16.95 -5.57 -7.04
CA GLY A 472 16.23 -6.58 -7.79
C GLY A 472 16.02 -7.85 -6.98
N ILE A 473 15.22 -8.76 -7.53
CA ILE A 473 14.98 -10.08 -6.95
C ILE A 473 16.25 -10.94 -7.09
N GLY A 474 16.63 -11.62 -6.01
CA GLY A 474 17.81 -12.48 -6.00
C GLY A 474 17.54 -13.88 -6.52
N SER A 475 18.61 -14.58 -6.90
CA SER A 475 18.56 -15.99 -7.28
C SER A 475 19.08 -16.86 -6.13
N PHE A 476 18.31 -17.89 -5.77
CA PHE A 476 18.75 -19.00 -4.94
C PHE A 476 18.23 -20.29 -5.59
N PRO A 477 19.04 -21.31 -5.83
CA PRO A 477 18.64 -22.48 -6.63
C PRO A 477 17.41 -23.21 -6.09
N GLY A 478 17.20 -23.20 -4.77
CA GLY A 478 16.04 -23.79 -4.10
C GLY A 478 14.81 -22.90 -4.01
N SER A 479 14.87 -21.65 -4.45
CA SER A 479 13.72 -20.73 -4.39
C SER A 479 12.62 -21.14 -5.37
N ARG A 480 11.39 -21.18 -4.86
CA ARG A 480 10.15 -21.42 -5.61
C ARG A 480 9.05 -20.64 -4.90
N ALA A 481 8.39 -19.71 -5.56
CA ALA A 481 7.44 -18.85 -4.85
C ALA A 481 6.09 -18.73 -5.55
N MET A 482 5.08 -18.43 -4.74
CA MET A 482 3.72 -18.12 -5.16
C MET A 482 3.38 -16.70 -4.76
N TYR A 483 2.90 -15.90 -5.73
CA TYR A 483 2.45 -14.52 -5.52
C TYR A 483 0.99 -14.36 -5.92
N GLY A 484 0.28 -13.46 -5.21
CA GLY A 484 -1.05 -13.02 -5.60
C GLY A 484 -0.99 -11.61 -6.18
N LEU A 485 -1.42 -11.44 -7.42
CA LEU A 485 -1.50 -10.14 -8.07
C LEU A 485 -2.95 -9.63 -8.06
N ASP A 486 -3.13 -8.43 -7.54
CA ASP A 486 -4.40 -7.74 -7.57
C ASP A 486 -4.44 -6.79 -8.75
N ILE A 487 -5.42 -6.96 -9.62
CA ILE A 487 -5.53 -6.28 -10.91
C ILE A 487 -6.93 -5.69 -11.00
N ILE A 488 -7.02 -4.44 -11.44
CA ILE A 488 -8.28 -3.81 -11.81
C ILE A 488 -8.30 -3.56 -13.33
N LEU A 489 -9.49 -3.54 -13.92
CA LEU A 489 -9.67 -3.17 -15.31
C LEU A 489 -10.12 -1.72 -15.40
N GLU A 490 -9.52 -0.96 -16.30
CA GLU A 490 -9.80 0.45 -16.53
C GLU A 490 -10.19 0.71 -17.99
N TRP A 491 -11.11 1.65 -18.20
CA TRP A 491 -11.45 2.15 -19.53
C TRP A 491 -10.41 3.16 -20.00
N ASP A 492 -9.83 2.91 -21.17
CA ASP A 492 -9.11 3.92 -21.94
C ASP A 492 -10.01 4.49 -23.03
N ARG A 493 -10.48 5.71 -22.81
CA ARG A 493 -11.40 6.41 -23.70
C ARG A 493 -10.70 7.36 -24.69
N ASN A 494 -9.37 7.33 -24.74
CA ASN A 494 -8.59 8.19 -25.65
C ASN A 494 -8.63 7.71 -27.11
N HIS A 495 -9.23 6.55 -27.36
CA HIS A 495 -9.39 5.96 -28.68
C HIS A 495 -10.82 6.12 -29.22
N ASN A 496 -10.98 6.06 -30.55
CA ASN A 496 -12.31 6.11 -31.20
C ASN A 496 -13.24 4.99 -30.67
N GLU A 497 -12.67 3.84 -30.36
CA GLU A 497 -13.34 2.75 -29.65
C GLU A 497 -12.67 2.61 -28.27
N PRO A 498 -13.43 2.77 -27.18
CA PRO A 498 -12.89 2.61 -25.84
C PRO A 498 -12.20 1.26 -25.69
N GLN A 499 -11.01 1.25 -25.11
CA GLN A 499 -10.24 0.03 -24.83
C GLN A 499 -10.34 -0.33 -23.34
N ILE A 500 -10.16 -1.61 -23.01
CA ILE A 500 -10.03 -2.07 -21.63
C ILE A 500 -8.58 -2.47 -21.39
N ASN A 501 -7.99 -1.90 -20.36
CA ASN A 501 -6.61 -2.18 -19.95
C ASN A 501 -6.54 -2.70 -18.53
N PRO A 502 -5.68 -3.68 -18.24
CA PRO A 502 -5.38 -4.09 -16.88
C PRO A 502 -4.49 -3.05 -16.19
N VAL A 503 -4.73 -2.85 -14.92
CA VAL A 503 -3.95 -1.96 -14.05
C VAL A 503 -3.55 -2.72 -12.80
N LEU A 504 -2.24 -2.74 -12.49
CA LEU A 504 -1.71 -3.40 -11.30
C LEU A 504 -2.06 -2.59 -10.05
N LEU A 505 -2.61 -3.25 -9.04
CA LEU A 505 -2.88 -2.64 -7.73
C LEU A 505 -1.79 -2.97 -6.70
N GLU A 506 -1.40 -4.25 -6.62
CA GLU A 506 -0.35 -4.74 -5.72
C GLU A 506 0.08 -6.16 -6.08
N VAL A 507 1.25 -6.55 -5.59
CA VAL A 507 1.74 -7.93 -5.55
C VAL A 507 1.80 -8.38 -4.09
N ASN A 508 1.15 -9.48 -3.79
CA ASN A 508 1.06 -10.04 -2.46
C ASN A 508 1.91 -11.29 -2.34
N TRP A 509 2.76 -11.32 -1.33
CA TRP A 509 3.47 -12.51 -0.92
C TRP A 509 2.56 -13.39 -0.04
N MET A 510 2.60 -14.70 -0.22
CA MET A 510 1.77 -15.66 0.50
C MET A 510 0.29 -15.20 0.58
N PRO A 511 -0.39 -15.08 -0.57
CA PRO A 511 -1.79 -14.64 -0.61
C PRO A 511 -2.70 -15.64 0.12
N ASP A 512 -3.76 -15.11 0.77
CA ASP A 512 -4.86 -15.93 1.28
C ASP A 512 -5.54 -16.65 0.10
N CYS A 513 -5.41 -17.97 0.07
CA CYS A 513 -5.91 -18.85 -0.97
C CYS A 513 -7.10 -19.72 -0.54
N LYS A 514 -7.66 -19.50 0.65
CA LYS A 514 -8.78 -20.30 1.15
C LYS A 514 -9.94 -20.36 0.13
N ARG A 515 -10.27 -19.22 -0.47
CA ARG A 515 -11.31 -19.15 -1.52
C ARG A 515 -10.94 -19.95 -2.77
N ALA A 516 -9.67 -19.95 -3.16
CA ALA A 516 -9.21 -20.78 -4.27
C ALA A 516 -9.40 -22.26 -3.96
N CYS A 517 -9.06 -22.69 -2.75
CA CYS A 517 -9.23 -24.08 -2.29
C CYS A 517 -10.70 -24.49 -2.20
N ASP A 518 -11.58 -23.58 -1.75
CA ASP A 518 -13.04 -23.82 -1.70
C ASP A 518 -13.63 -24.05 -3.10
N TYR A 519 -13.11 -23.37 -4.12
CA TYR A 519 -13.57 -23.51 -5.51
C TYR A 519 -12.88 -24.65 -6.26
N TYR A 520 -11.61 -24.89 -5.98
CA TYR A 520 -10.72 -25.78 -6.67
C TYR A 520 -9.93 -26.59 -5.64
N PRO A 521 -10.46 -27.71 -5.15
CA PRO A 521 -9.81 -28.52 -4.11
C PRO A 521 -8.40 -28.99 -4.46
N GLU A 522 -8.09 -29.11 -5.77
CA GLU A 522 -6.76 -29.49 -6.28
C GLU A 522 -5.74 -28.33 -6.31
N PHE A 523 -6.10 -27.15 -5.84
CA PHE A 523 -5.28 -25.94 -5.98
C PHE A 523 -3.85 -26.12 -5.46
N TYR A 524 -3.66 -26.53 -4.20
CA TYR A 524 -2.31 -26.71 -3.67
C TYR A 524 -1.58 -27.91 -4.26
N ASP A 525 -2.29 -28.97 -4.67
CA ASP A 525 -1.70 -30.11 -5.36
C ASP A 525 -1.12 -29.68 -6.73
N ASP A 526 -1.82 -28.82 -7.45
CA ASP A 526 -1.32 -28.23 -8.71
C ASP A 526 -0.12 -27.31 -8.45
N ILE A 527 -0.21 -26.40 -7.49
CA ILE A 527 0.86 -25.43 -7.17
C ILE A 527 2.15 -26.16 -6.79
N LEU A 528 2.10 -27.12 -5.87
CA LEU A 528 3.29 -27.82 -5.42
C LEU A 528 3.88 -28.74 -6.50
N SER A 529 3.03 -29.38 -7.31
CA SER A 529 3.47 -30.18 -8.44
C SER A 529 4.23 -29.34 -9.49
N VAL A 530 3.71 -28.17 -9.83
CA VAL A 530 4.37 -27.25 -10.80
C VAL A 530 5.68 -26.72 -10.25
N LEU A 531 5.69 -26.25 -9.00
CA LEU A 531 6.87 -25.61 -8.40
C LEU A 531 8.00 -26.59 -8.09
N PHE A 532 7.69 -27.80 -7.63
CA PHE A 532 8.69 -28.69 -7.04
C PHE A 532 8.90 -30.01 -7.80
N LEU A 533 7.93 -30.44 -8.62
CA LEU A 533 7.99 -31.71 -9.34
C LEU A 533 8.12 -31.54 -10.86
N ASN A 534 8.13 -30.31 -11.38
CA ASN A 534 8.14 -30.00 -12.80
C ASN A 534 6.96 -30.59 -13.60
N GLU A 535 5.84 -30.85 -12.93
CA GLU A 535 4.63 -31.40 -13.53
C GLU A 535 3.72 -30.25 -14.00
N ILE A 536 3.71 -29.98 -15.30
CA ILE A 536 2.92 -28.90 -15.91
C ILE A 536 1.72 -29.49 -16.66
N GLU A 537 1.90 -30.64 -17.30
CA GLU A 537 0.86 -31.29 -18.12
C GLU A 537 -0.34 -31.70 -17.24
N GLY A 538 -1.53 -31.30 -17.64
CA GLY A 538 -2.75 -31.59 -16.91
C GLY A 538 -3.00 -30.68 -15.68
N LYS A 539 -2.12 -29.70 -15.44
CA LYS A 539 -2.29 -28.68 -14.39
C LYS A 539 -2.90 -27.41 -14.97
N HIS A 540 -3.60 -26.65 -14.13
CA HIS A 540 -4.29 -25.42 -14.55
C HIS A 540 -3.35 -24.21 -14.56
N VAL A 541 -2.25 -24.29 -15.31
CA VAL A 541 -1.25 -23.22 -15.40
C VAL A 541 -0.86 -22.93 -16.85
N VAL A 542 -0.53 -21.68 -17.11
CA VAL A 542 0.07 -21.21 -18.36
C VAL A 542 1.48 -20.73 -18.07
N GLN A 543 2.46 -21.17 -18.84
CA GLN A 543 3.83 -20.66 -18.81
C GLN A 543 3.92 -19.38 -19.64
N LEU A 544 4.56 -18.33 -19.10
CA LEU A 544 4.69 -17.01 -19.72
C LEU A 544 6.01 -16.80 -20.45
#